data_fbbecb5f6f3ca3d12fca731c7960ccf2
#
_entry.id   fbbecb5f6f3ca3d12fca731c7960ccf2
#
_cell.length_a   1.000
_cell.length_b   1.000
_cell.length_c   1.000
_cell.angle_alpha   90.00
_cell.angle_beta   90.00
_cell.angle_gamma   90.00
#
_symmetry.space_group_name_H-M   'P 1'
#
loop_
_entity.id
_entity.type
_entity.pdbx_description
1 polymer ?
#
loop_
_entity_poly.entity_id
_entity_poly.type
_entity_poly.pdbx_seq_one_letter_code
_entity_poly.pdbx_strand_id
1 'polypeptide(L)' 'MNYRLIISYEITGEIFMQLFEEAEYADNIIAHLYRAIENGAKLGFELQHRSKDGENEILEYGGSSIGEWTNLSWD' A
#
# COMPACT_ATOMS: atom_id res chain seq x y z
N MET A 1 -4.60 -14.21 -4.48
CA MET A 1 -4.86 -13.05 -3.61
C MET A 1 -5.03 -11.81 -4.46
N ASN A 2 -6.05 -11.03 -4.17
CA ASN A 2 -6.42 -9.89 -5.01
C ASN A 2 -6.21 -8.54 -4.35
N TYR A 3 -5.61 -8.53 -3.17
CA TYR A 3 -5.31 -7.30 -2.43
C TYR A 3 -3.83 -7.24 -2.14
N ARG A 4 -3.27 -6.04 -2.21
CA ARG A 4 -1.87 -5.84 -1.82
C ARG A 4 -1.71 -4.51 -1.11
N LEU A 5 -0.81 -4.49 -0.14
CA LEU A 5 -0.38 -3.27 0.52
C LEU A 5 1.04 -2.98 0.07
N ILE A 6 1.25 -1.80 -0.48
CA ILE A 6 2.56 -1.33 -0.92
C ILE A 6 2.99 -0.24 0.06
N ILE A 7 4.21 -0.34 0.56
CA ILE A 7 4.79 0.65 1.47
C ILE A 7 6.09 1.14 0.85
N SER A 8 6.26 2.44 0.75
CA SER A 8 7.48 3.04 0.23
C SER A 8 8.12 3.92 1.29
N TYR A 9 9.39 3.69 1.56
CA TYR A 9 10.18 4.50 2.49
C TYR A 9 10.95 5.56 1.70
N GLU A 10 10.64 6.81 1.98
CA GLU A 10 11.16 7.94 1.21
C GLU A 10 12.67 8.08 1.30
N ILE A 11 13.22 7.90 2.50
CA ILE A 11 14.66 8.12 2.73
C ILE A 11 15.52 7.04 2.07
N THR A 12 15.13 5.77 2.21
CA THR A 12 15.92 4.65 1.67
C THR A 12 15.54 4.31 0.24
N GLY A 13 14.37 4.71 -0.20
CA GLY A 13 13.82 4.32 -1.49
C GLY A 13 13.29 2.89 -1.54
N GLU A 14 13.28 2.21 -0.40
CA GLU A 14 12.79 0.83 -0.35
C GLU A 14 11.28 0.76 -0.53
N ILE A 15 10.84 -0.27 -1.26
CA ILE A 15 9.43 -0.53 -1.50
C ILE A 15 9.14 -1.96 -1.04
N PHE A 16 8.11 -2.11 -0.23
CA PHE A 16 7.66 -3.41 0.27
C PHE A 16 6.24 -3.68 -0.21
N MET A 17 5.95 -4.92 -0.50
CA MET A 17 4.62 -5.33 -0.93
C MET A 17 4.23 -6.59 -0.18
N GLN A 18 3.00 -6.60 0.32
CA GLN A 18 2.42 -7.78 0.97
C GLN A 18 1.06 -8.05 0.36
N LEU A 19 0.81 -9.33 0.04
CA LEU A 19 -0.44 -9.76 -0.55
C LEU A 19 -1.41 -10.25 0.53
N PHE A 20 -2.70 -10.00 0.31
CA PHE A 20 -3.76 -10.39 1.24
C PHE A 20 -4.94 -10.99 0.47
N GLU A 21 -5.65 -11.91 1.10
CA GLU A 21 -6.88 -12.47 0.54
C GLU A 21 -8.06 -11.52 0.71
N GLU A 22 -8.08 -10.76 1.82
CA GLU A 22 -9.13 -9.80 2.12
C GLU A 22 -8.51 -8.45 2.49
N ALA A 23 -9.19 -7.37 2.11
CA ALA A 23 -8.70 -6.02 2.40
C ALA A 23 -8.58 -5.77 3.91
N GLU A 24 -9.50 -6.29 4.70
CA GLU A 24 -9.52 -6.07 6.15
C GLU A 24 -8.30 -6.64 6.86
N TYR A 25 -7.61 -7.60 6.27
CA TYR A 25 -6.42 -8.18 6.87
C TYR A 25 -5.26 -7.18 6.94
N ALA A 26 -5.34 -6.10 6.17
CA ALA A 26 -4.34 -5.03 6.21
C ALA A 26 -4.66 -3.94 7.21
N ASP A 27 -5.84 -3.95 7.84
CA ASP A 27 -6.31 -2.84 8.68
C ASP A 27 -5.36 -2.49 9.81
N ASN A 28 -4.83 -3.50 10.51
CA ASN A 28 -3.93 -3.25 11.64
C ASN A 28 -2.62 -2.62 11.18
N ILE A 29 -2.09 -3.09 10.07
CA ILE A 29 -0.84 -2.54 9.50
C ILE A 29 -1.08 -1.10 9.09
N ILE A 30 -2.19 -0.83 8.42
CA ILE A 30 -2.53 0.51 7.96
C ILE A 30 -2.70 1.47 9.14
N ALA A 31 -3.33 1.02 10.23
CA ALA A 31 -3.46 1.85 11.43
C ALA A 31 -2.10 2.25 11.99
N HIS A 32 -1.16 1.32 12.02
CA HIS A 32 0.21 1.62 12.45
C HIS A 32 0.92 2.59 11.50
N LEU A 33 0.68 2.44 10.20
CA LEU A 33 1.28 3.34 9.21
C LEU A 33 0.76 4.77 9.36
N TYR A 34 -0.54 4.95 9.57
CA TYR A 34 -1.10 6.27 9.82
C TYR A 34 -0.49 6.92 11.07
N ARG A 35 -0.34 6.14 12.13
CA ARG A 35 0.26 6.64 13.36
C ARG A 35 1.71 7.05 13.15
N ALA A 36 2.46 6.25 12.41
CA ALA A 36 3.84 6.57 12.08
C ALA A 36 3.93 7.87 11.28
N ILE A 37 3.05 8.04 10.29
CA ILE A 37 3.01 9.25 9.48
C ILE A 37 2.67 10.47 10.33
N GLU A 38 1.70 10.35 11.24
CA GLU A 38 1.36 11.43 12.16
C GLU A 38 2.55 11.83 13.05
N ASN A 39 3.41 10.87 13.36
CA ASN A 39 4.61 11.11 14.16
C ASN A 39 5.83 11.53 13.34
N GLY A 40 5.64 11.83 12.06
CA GLY A 40 6.69 12.37 11.22
C GLY A 40 7.45 11.37 10.38
N ALA A 41 7.04 10.10 10.33
CA ALA A 41 7.70 9.13 9.48
C ALA A 41 7.54 9.49 8.01
N LYS A 42 8.63 9.38 7.25
CA LYS A 42 8.64 9.71 5.83
C LYS A 42 8.43 8.45 5.01
N LEU A 43 7.17 8.08 4.88
CA LEU A 43 6.75 6.93 4.10
C LEU A 43 5.39 7.19 3.47
N GLY A 44 5.05 6.37 2.50
CA GLY A 44 3.72 6.35 1.91
C GLY A 44 3.26 4.93 1.74
N PHE A 45 1.96 4.74 1.60
CA PHE A 45 1.41 3.42 1.35
C PHE A 45 0.18 3.48 0.46
N GLU A 46 -0.12 2.36 -0.17
CA GLU A 46 -1.36 2.16 -0.92
C GLU A 46 -1.87 0.75 -0.68
N LEU A 47 -3.15 0.64 -0.39
CA LEU A 47 -3.85 -0.63 -0.41
C LEU A 47 -4.57 -0.71 -1.76
N GLN A 48 -4.28 -1.76 -2.53
CA GLN A 48 -4.81 -1.92 -3.87
C GLN A 48 -5.58 -3.22 -4.02
N HIS A 49 -6.57 -3.19 -4.89
CA HIS A 49 -7.35 -4.35 -5.28
C HIS A 49 -7.14 -4.61 -6.78
N ARG A 50 -6.86 -5.86 -7.12
CA ARG A 50 -6.76 -6.27 -8.52
C ARG A 50 -8.11 -6.83 -8.96
N SER A 51 -8.75 -6.14 -9.89
CA SER A 51 -10.03 -6.58 -10.43
C SER A 51 -9.84 -7.73 -11.41
N LYS A 52 -10.96 -8.36 -11.78
CA LYS A 52 -10.95 -9.46 -12.77
C LYS A 52 -10.47 -8.98 -14.14
N ASP A 53 -10.63 -7.71 -14.43
CA ASP A 53 -10.22 -7.12 -15.71
C ASP A 53 -8.73 -6.79 -15.73
N GLY A 54 -8.01 -7.06 -14.64
CA GLY A 54 -6.60 -6.76 -14.55
C GLY A 54 -6.28 -5.33 -14.16
N GLU A 55 -7.30 -4.51 -13.93
CA GLU A 55 -7.08 -3.14 -13.48
C GLU A 55 -6.85 -3.11 -11.97
N ASN A 56 -6.00 -2.20 -11.53
CA ASN A 56 -5.73 -2.00 -10.13
C ASN A 56 -6.54 -0.83 -9.59
N GLU A 57 -7.21 -1.06 -8.48
CA GLU A 57 -8.03 -0.05 -7.81
C GLU A 57 -7.35 0.32 -6.51
N ILE A 58 -7.17 1.61 -6.27
CA ILE A 58 -6.62 2.10 -5.01
C ILE A 58 -7.76 2.24 -4.01
N LEU A 59 -7.72 1.44 -2.95
CA LEU A 59 -8.76 1.46 -1.92
C LEU A 59 -8.44 2.47 -0.82
N GLU A 60 -7.17 2.62 -0.50
CA GLU A 60 -6.75 3.49 0.58
C GLU A 60 -5.29 3.88 0.36
N TYR A 61 -4.92 5.09 0.76
CA TYR A 61 -3.53 5.53 0.66
C TYR A 61 -3.25 6.57 1.74
N GLY A 62 -1.97 6.77 2.02
CA GLY A 62 -1.56 7.78 2.99
C GLY A 62 -0.09 8.15 2.83
N GLY A 63 0.29 9.23 3.49
CA GLY A 63 1.65 9.73 3.45
C GLY A 63 2.03 10.25 2.08
N SER A 64 3.23 9.90 1.64
CA SER A 64 3.77 10.31 0.35
C SER A 64 3.41 9.37 -0.79
N SER A 65 2.40 8.54 -0.63
CA SER A 65 1.91 7.66 -1.68
C SER A 65 1.35 8.46 -2.84
N ILE A 66 1.58 7.98 -4.05
CA ILE A 66 1.24 8.74 -5.26
C ILE A 66 0.64 7.91 -6.38
N GLY A 67 0.21 6.72 -6.12
CA GLY A 67 -0.51 5.94 -7.10
C GLY A 67 0.27 5.42 -8.29
N GLU A 68 1.54 5.74 -8.42
CA GLU A 68 2.36 5.25 -9.53
C GLU A 68 2.67 3.76 -9.41
N TRP A 69 2.37 3.18 -8.26
CA TRP A 69 2.68 1.80 -7.98
C TRP A 69 1.68 0.82 -8.57
N THR A 70 0.63 1.32 -9.24
CA THR A 70 -0.34 0.44 -9.88
C THR A 70 0.29 -0.44 -10.96
N ASN A 71 1.44 -0.01 -11.50
CA ASN A 71 2.15 -0.75 -12.54
C ASN A 71 3.12 -1.79 -11.99
N LEU A 72 3.27 -1.90 -10.68
CA LEU A 72 4.15 -2.91 -10.10
C LEU A 72 3.57 -4.31 -10.31
N SER A 73 4.45 -5.27 -10.57
CA SER A 73 4.03 -6.66 -10.71
C SER A 73 3.43 -7.19 -9.41
N TRP A 74 2.41 -8.03 -9.54
CA TRP A 74 1.79 -8.70 -8.39
C TRP A 74 2.57 -9.94 -7.93
N ASP A 75 3.56 -10.36 -8.69
CA ASP A 75 4.36 -11.55 -8.36
C ASP A 75 5.68 -11.19 -7.68
#